data_d8fc6f5e88b0ddc1b568f55bbf7faec5
#
_entry.id   d8fc6f5e88b0ddc1b568f55bbf7faec5
#
_cell.length_a   1.000
_cell.length_b   1.000
_cell.length_c   1.000
_cell.angle_alpha   90.00
_cell.angle_beta   90.00
_cell.angle_gamma   90.00
#
_symmetry.space_group_name_H-M   'P 1'
#
loop_
_entity.id
_entity.type
_entity.pdbx_description
1 polymer ?
#
loop_
_entity_poly.entity_id
_entity_poly.type
_entity_poly.pdbx_seq_one_letter_code
_entity_poly.pdbx_strand_id
1 'polypeptide(L)'
;MFHGVHPCVTLADVQETLDTTINTRVPRRVRQALEQVARERRVNPLTFARTLLDEGLRRERHPGIVFREGPAGRRAAIEGRRLDVWQVMETLWASDGNVEEAADYLRLRPDQVRAAVGYYTEFPGEIDDWVRANQEEADRLRSQWEREQASLRK
;
A
#
# COMPACT_ATOMS: atom_id res chain seq x y z
N MET A 1 -20.98 14.35 30.15
CA MET A 1 -20.17 15.32 29.39
C MET A 1 -18.75 14.80 29.32
N PHE A 2 -18.44 13.97 28.33
CA PHE A 2 -17.05 13.51 28.06
C PHE A 2 -16.78 13.72 26.59
N HIS A 3 -16.00 14.75 26.30
CA HIS A 3 -15.47 15.02 24.97
C HIS A 3 -14.25 14.12 24.80
N GLY A 4 -14.41 13.00 24.09
CA GLY A 4 -13.31 12.21 23.57
C GLY A 4 -12.83 12.83 22.26
N VAL A 5 -11.77 13.63 22.33
CA VAL A 5 -11.02 14.06 21.14
C VAL A 5 -10.16 12.87 20.71
N HIS A 6 -10.56 12.17 19.65
CA HIS A 6 -9.68 11.25 18.97
C HIS A 6 -8.66 12.06 18.19
N PRO A 7 -7.35 11.88 18.41
CA PRO A 7 -6.34 12.50 17.56
C PRO A 7 -6.45 11.91 16.15
N CYS A 8 -6.60 12.79 15.20
CA CYS A 8 -6.49 12.49 13.77
C CYS A 8 -5.04 12.05 13.53
N VAL A 9 -4.80 10.74 13.39
CA VAL A 9 -3.50 10.21 12.99
C VAL A 9 -3.38 10.48 11.50
N THR A 10 -2.67 11.52 11.16
CA THR A 10 -2.28 11.82 9.78
C THR A 10 -1.26 10.79 9.33
N LEU A 11 -1.34 10.35 8.04
CA LEU A 11 -0.40 9.47 7.32
C LEU A 11 1.09 9.87 7.42
N ALA A 12 1.40 10.95 8.14
CA ALA A 12 2.74 11.50 8.34
C ALA A 12 3.45 11.04 9.62
N ASP A 13 2.80 10.32 10.54
CA ASP A 13 3.31 10.11 11.89
C ASP A 13 3.86 8.71 12.23
N VAL A 14 4.02 7.83 11.25
CA VAL A 14 5.00 6.76 11.39
C VAL A 14 6.32 7.26 10.84
N GLN A 15 6.90 8.21 11.53
CA GLN A 15 8.29 8.59 11.34
C GLN A 15 9.13 7.45 11.92
N GLU A 16 9.40 6.46 11.06
CA GLU A 16 10.37 5.40 11.37
C GLU A 16 11.68 6.07 11.75
N THR A 17 12.07 5.91 13.00
CA THR A 17 13.31 6.51 13.52
C THR A 17 14.50 5.88 12.80
N LEU A 18 15.23 6.69 12.05
CA LEU A 18 16.47 6.28 11.37
C LEU A 18 17.60 6.27 12.42
N ASP A 19 17.72 5.18 13.16
CA ASP A 19 18.66 5.01 14.28
C ASP A 19 19.89 4.17 13.92
N THR A 20 19.92 3.57 12.72
CA THR A 20 20.97 2.66 12.29
C THR A 20 21.46 3.00 10.88
N THR A 21 22.77 2.82 10.63
CA THR A 21 23.40 3.09 9.34
C THR A 21 23.95 1.81 8.72
N ILE A 22 23.62 1.57 7.45
CA ILE A 22 24.24 0.53 6.63
C ILE A 22 25.24 1.19 5.68
N ASN A 23 26.53 0.86 5.83
CA ASN A 23 27.60 1.31 4.94
C ASN A 23 27.95 0.22 3.94
N THR A 24 27.69 0.46 2.67
CA THR A 24 28.04 -0.47 1.60
C THR A 24 28.68 0.25 0.41
N ARG A 25 29.64 -0.41 -0.26
CA ARG A 25 30.21 0.07 -1.51
C ARG A 25 29.45 -0.57 -2.66
N VAL A 26 28.96 0.25 -3.58
CA VAL A 26 28.26 -0.22 -4.78
C VAL A 26 29.07 0.10 -6.04
N PRO A 27 28.96 -0.69 -7.11
CA PRO A 27 29.55 -0.36 -8.41
C PRO A 27 29.06 1.00 -8.92
N ARG A 28 29.94 1.72 -9.63
CA ARG A 28 29.62 3.06 -10.18
C ARG A 28 28.33 3.06 -11.01
N ARG A 29 28.11 2.01 -11.81
CA ARG A 29 26.88 1.87 -12.62
C ARG A 29 25.61 1.85 -11.77
N VAL A 30 25.63 1.21 -10.60
CA VAL A 30 24.48 1.11 -9.70
C VAL A 30 24.16 2.49 -9.13
N ARG A 31 25.17 3.23 -8.68
CA ARG A 31 25.01 4.60 -8.18
C ARG A 31 24.42 5.51 -9.26
N GLN A 32 24.97 5.48 -10.49
CA GLN A 32 24.48 6.29 -11.59
C GLN A 32 23.02 5.97 -11.95
N ALA A 33 22.67 4.69 -12.00
CA ALA A 33 21.29 4.28 -12.25
C ALA A 33 20.33 4.77 -11.14
N LEU A 34 20.72 4.63 -9.88
CA LEU A 34 19.95 5.14 -8.75
C LEU A 34 19.70 6.65 -8.86
N GLU A 35 20.75 7.43 -9.10
CA GLU A 35 20.67 8.89 -9.22
C GLU A 35 19.81 9.30 -10.43
N GLN A 36 19.89 8.57 -11.54
CA GLN A 36 19.07 8.83 -12.73
C GLN A 36 17.58 8.59 -12.43
N VAL A 37 17.22 7.40 -11.92
CA VAL A 37 15.82 7.07 -11.62
C VAL A 37 15.24 7.97 -10.55
N ALA A 38 16.04 8.33 -9.52
CA ALA A 38 15.59 9.27 -8.49
C ALA A 38 15.28 10.66 -9.07
N ARG A 39 16.09 11.15 -10.02
CA ARG A 39 15.82 12.42 -10.73
C ARG A 39 14.52 12.34 -11.57
N GLU A 40 14.34 11.26 -12.31
CA GLU A 40 13.11 11.03 -13.11
C GLU A 40 11.86 11.03 -12.25
N ARG A 41 11.95 10.45 -11.05
CA ARG A 41 10.87 10.40 -10.05
C ARG A 41 10.76 11.64 -9.16
N ARG A 42 11.70 12.58 -9.26
CA ARG A 42 11.78 13.79 -8.42
C ARG A 42 11.87 13.50 -6.93
N VAL A 43 12.58 12.44 -6.55
CA VAL A 43 12.81 12.03 -5.17
C VAL A 43 14.28 12.12 -4.79
N ASN A 44 14.56 12.23 -3.51
CA ASN A 44 15.95 12.22 -3.01
C ASN A 44 16.57 10.83 -3.26
N PRO A 45 17.79 10.74 -3.83
CA PRO A 45 18.43 9.45 -4.14
C PRO A 45 18.63 8.54 -2.92
N LEU A 46 18.95 9.09 -1.74
CA LEU A 46 19.13 8.29 -0.53
C LEU A 46 17.81 7.76 0.02
N THR A 47 16.75 8.57 -0.04
CA THR A 47 15.39 8.12 0.31
C THR A 47 14.95 7.03 -0.63
N PHE A 48 15.17 7.20 -1.93
CA PHE A 48 14.83 6.19 -2.93
C PHE A 48 15.62 4.89 -2.74
N ALA A 49 16.91 4.97 -2.40
CA ALA A 49 17.72 3.81 -2.09
C ALA A 49 17.18 3.02 -0.88
N ARG A 50 16.76 3.71 0.19
CA ARG A 50 16.12 3.08 1.35
C ARG A 50 14.83 2.36 0.97
N THR A 51 13.98 3.01 0.20
CA THR A 51 12.74 2.39 -0.30
C THR A 51 13.03 1.12 -1.10
N LEU A 52 13.99 1.17 -2.02
CA LEU A 52 14.36 -0.01 -2.82
C LEU A 52 14.93 -1.14 -1.96
N LEU A 53 15.70 -0.83 -0.93
CA LEU A 53 16.24 -1.82 -0.02
C LEU A 53 15.14 -2.48 0.81
N ASP A 54 14.26 -1.68 1.41
CA ASP A 54 13.12 -2.17 2.19
C ASP A 54 12.19 -3.04 1.35
N GLU A 55 11.76 -2.55 0.19
CA GLU A 55 10.91 -3.32 -0.73
C GLU A 55 11.59 -4.60 -1.23
N GLY A 56 12.90 -4.55 -1.48
CA GLY A 56 13.69 -5.72 -1.85
C GLY A 56 13.65 -6.80 -0.77
N LEU A 57 13.88 -6.42 0.48
CA LEU A 57 13.83 -7.34 1.63
C LEU A 57 12.42 -7.91 1.84
N ARG A 58 11.39 -7.07 1.73
CA ARG A 58 10.00 -7.52 1.84
C ARG A 58 9.62 -8.51 0.74
N ARG A 59 10.09 -8.31 -0.50
CA ARG A 59 9.87 -9.26 -1.59
C ARG A 59 10.55 -10.61 -1.36
N GLU A 60 11.76 -10.62 -0.80
CA GLU A 60 12.44 -11.87 -0.42
C GLU A 60 11.67 -12.66 0.65
N ARG A 61 11.06 -11.95 1.60
CA ARG A 61 10.29 -12.56 2.70
C ARG A 61 8.86 -12.93 2.30
N HIS A 62 8.27 -12.24 1.33
CA HIS A 62 6.89 -12.43 0.86
C HIS A 62 6.85 -12.71 -0.65
N PRO A 63 7.22 -13.92 -1.09
CA PRO A 63 7.12 -14.32 -2.49
C PRO A 63 5.69 -14.14 -3.02
N GLY A 64 5.58 -13.56 -4.21
CA GLY A 64 4.28 -13.23 -4.82
C GLY A 64 3.77 -11.81 -4.49
N ILE A 65 4.49 -11.05 -3.66
CA ILE A 65 4.23 -9.62 -3.41
C ILE A 65 5.25 -8.77 -4.17
N VAL A 66 4.77 -7.72 -4.82
CA VAL A 66 5.57 -6.71 -5.53
C VAL A 66 5.12 -5.32 -5.13
N PHE A 67 5.94 -4.30 -5.40
CA PHE A 67 5.59 -2.92 -5.12
C PHE A 67 5.33 -2.16 -6.41
N ARG A 68 4.21 -1.44 -6.47
CA ARG A 68 3.80 -0.66 -7.63
C ARG A 68 3.59 0.80 -7.28
N GLU A 69 3.94 1.66 -8.23
CA GLU A 69 3.61 3.08 -8.17
C GLU A 69 2.11 3.28 -8.46
N GLY A 70 1.48 4.15 -7.70
CA GLY A 70 0.11 4.59 -7.93
C GLY A 70 -0.04 6.08 -7.65
N PRO A 71 -1.20 6.69 -7.95
CA PRO A 71 -1.43 8.12 -7.73
C PRO A 71 -1.21 8.58 -6.28
N ALA A 72 -1.49 7.70 -5.33
CA ALA A 72 -1.34 7.96 -3.90
C ALA A 72 -0.03 7.40 -3.29
N GLY A 73 0.94 6.96 -4.13
CA GLY A 73 2.23 6.42 -3.69
C GLY A 73 2.45 4.96 -4.06
N ARG A 74 3.54 4.41 -3.54
CA ARG A 74 3.91 3.00 -3.77
C ARG A 74 3.12 2.09 -2.84
N ARG A 75 2.66 0.95 -3.37
CA ARG A 75 1.80 0.00 -2.67
C ARG A 75 2.22 -1.44 -2.92
N ALA A 76 2.06 -2.28 -1.89
CA ALA A 76 2.18 -3.72 -2.01
C ALA A 76 1.05 -4.28 -2.90
N ALA A 77 1.40 -5.16 -3.83
CA ALA A 77 0.49 -5.69 -4.85
C ALA A 77 0.79 -7.16 -5.15
N ILE A 78 -0.19 -7.87 -5.70
CA ILE A 78 -0.04 -9.26 -6.13
C ILE A 78 0.77 -9.32 -7.44
N GLU A 79 1.83 -10.13 -7.45
CA GLU A 79 2.66 -10.32 -8.63
C GLU A 79 1.85 -10.88 -9.80
N GLY A 80 2.04 -10.26 -10.99
CA GLY A 80 1.32 -10.64 -12.21
C GLY A 80 -0.17 -10.27 -12.24
N ARG A 81 -0.66 -9.51 -11.25
CA ARG A 81 -2.05 -9.06 -11.17
C ARG A 81 -2.13 -7.54 -10.96
N ARG A 82 -3.27 -6.94 -11.32
CA ARG A 82 -3.55 -5.51 -11.07
C ARG A 82 -4.33 -5.30 -9.75
N LEU A 83 -4.01 -6.11 -8.75
CA LEU A 83 -4.63 -6.04 -7.42
C LEU A 83 -3.57 -5.70 -6.39
N ASP A 84 -3.90 -4.74 -5.54
CA ASP A 84 -3.09 -4.39 -4.39
C ASP A 84 -3.45 -5.30 -3.20
N VAL A 85 -2.54 -5.49 -2.26
CA VAL A 85 -2.75 -6.36 -1.10
C VAL A 85 -3.98 -5.92 -0.29
N TRP A 86 -4.18 -4.61 -0.09
CA TRP A 86 -5.33 -4.09 0.64
C TRP A 86 -6.67 -4.50 0.02
N GLN A 87 -6.77 -4.56 -1.33
CA GLN A 87 -8.00 -4.99 -2.02
C GLN A 87 -8.28 -6.48 -1.80
N VAL A 88 -7.22 -7.28 -1.76
CA VAL A 88 -7.36 -8.72 -1.47
C VAL A 88 -7.81 -8.92 -0.03
N MET A 89 -7.25 -8.17 0.93
CA MET A 89 -7.62 -8.26 2.34
C MET A 89 -9.06 -7.79 2.57
N GLU A 90 -9.48 -6.68 1.97
CA GLU A 90 -10.85 -6.18 2.07
C GLU A 90 -11.87 -7.21 1.54
N THR A 91 -11.57 -7.86 0.40
CA THR A 91 -12.41 -8.93 -0.15
C THR A 91 -12.42 -10.16 0.76
N LEU A 92 -11.27 -10.55 1.30
CA LEU A 92 -11.17 -11.70 2.19
C LEU A 92 -12.01 -11.49 3.47
N TRP A 93 -11.98 -10.29 4.05
CA TRP A 93 -12.82 -9.96 5.21
C TRP A 93 -14.30 -9.97 4.86
N ALA A 94 -14.68 -9.47 3.68
CA ALA A 94 -16.07 -9.53 3.19
C ALA A 94 -16.56 -10.96 2.91
N SER A 95 -15.64 -11.91 2.72
CA SER A 95 -15.90 -13.35 2.55
C SER A 95 -15.72 -14.13 3.86
N ASP A 96 -15.85 -13.50 5.02
CA ASP A 96 -15.67 -14.11 6.35
C ASP A 96 -14.36 -14.92 6.52
N GLY A 97 -13.30 -14.49 5.82
CA GLY A 97 -12.01 -15.16 5.83
C GLY A 97 -11.91 -16.40 4.93
N ASN A 98 -12.89 -16.65 4.09
CA ASN A 98 -12.89 -17.77 3.15
C ASN A 98 -11.95 -17.46 1.97
N VAL A 99 -10.77 -18.10 1.99
CA VAL A 99 -9.72 -17.90 0.98
C VAL A 99 -10.15 -18.31 -0.41
N GLU A 100 -10.86 -19.42 -0.53
CA GLU A 100 -11.33 -19.98 -1.80
C GLU A 100 -12.36 -19.05 -2.44
N GLU A 101 -13.33 -18.56 -1.67
CA GLU A 101 -14.35 -17.62 -2.13
C GLU A 101 -13.74 -16.28 -2.56
N ALA A 102 -12.84 -15.72 -1.75
CA ALA A 102 -12.12 -14.49 -2.11
C ALA A 102 -11.27 -14.66 -3.37
N ALA A 103 -10.62 -15.84 -3.53
CA ALA A 103 -9.83 -16.16 -4.71
C ALA A 103 -10.70 -16.22 -5.97
N ASP A 104 -11.83 -16.89 -5.90
CA ASP A 104 -12.79 -17.00 -7.01
C ASP A 104 -13.33 -15.61 -7.40
N TYR A 105 -13.75 -14.81 -6.44
CA TYR A 105 -14.26 -13.45 -6.68
C TYR A 105 -13.22 -12.56 -7.37
N LEU A 106 -11.96 -12.58 -6.89
CA LEU A 106 -10.87 -11.76 -7.42
C LEU A 106 -10.20 -12.39 -8.66
N ARG A 107 -10.59 -13.59 -9.06
CA ARG A 107 -9.92 -14.39 -10.11
C ARG A 107 -8.43 -14.58 -9.84
N LEU A 108 -8.11 -14.84 -8.58
CA LEU A 108 -6.79 -15.20 -8.10
C LEU A 108 -6.71 -16.71 -7.85
N ARG A 109 -5.48 -17.21 -7.69
CA ARG A 109 -5.27 -18.53 -7.08
C ARG A 109 -5.30 -18.39 -5.55
N PRO A 110 -5.74 -19.43 -4.82
CA PRO A 110 -5.73 -19.41 -3.34
C PRO A 110 -4.37 -19.11 -2.72
N ASP A 111 -3.27 -19.54 -3.37
CA ASP A 111 -1.90 -19.24 -2.91
C ASP A 111 -1.57 -17.73 -2.99
N GLN A 112 -2.12 -17.00 -3.96
CA GLN A 112 -1.97 -15.55 -4.08
C GLN A 112 -2.73 -14.81 -2.98
N VAL A 113 -3.91 -15.28 -2.59
CA VAL A 113 -4.66 -14.73 -1.43
C VAL A 113 -3.87 -15.00 -0.15
N ARG A 114 -3.32 -16.22 0.03
CA ARG A 114 -2.48 -16.55 1.20
C ARG A 114 -1.20 -15.71 1.25
N ALA A 115 -0.60 -15.36 0.11
CA ALA A 115 0.55 -14.45 0.07
C ALA A 115 0.17 -13.05 0.57
N ALA A 116 -1.01 -12.53 0.21
CA ALA A 116 -1.52 -11.27 0.75
C ALA A 116 -1.74 -11.33 2.26
N VAL A 117 -2.30 -12.43 2.78
CA VAL A 117 -2.48 -12.66 4.21
C VAL A 117 -1.14 -12.69 4.94
N GLY A 118 -0.15 -13.39 4.39
CA GLY A 118 1.21 -13.43 4.97
C GLY A 118 1.84 -12.05 5.06
N TYR A 119 1.69 -11.23 4.02
CA TYR A 119 2.16 -9.85 4.02
C TYR A 119 1.42 -9.00 5.06
N TYR A 120 0.09 -9.08 5.09
CA TYR A 120 -0.73 -8.35 6.07
C TYR A 120 -0.36 -8.68 7.51
N THR A 121 -0.05 -9.93 7.81
CA THR A 121 0.33 -10.35 9.17
C THR A 121 1.57 -9.62 9.69
N GLU A 122 2.49 -9.26 8.80
CA GLU A 122 3.72 -8.53 9.16
C GLU A 122 3.54 -7.01 9.08
N PHE A 123 2.70 -6.52 8.16
CA PHE A 123 2.50 -5.09 7.89
C PHE A 123 1.02 -4.66 7.99
N PRO A 124 0.31 -4.96 9.11
CA PRO A 124 -1.12 -4.68 9.20
C PRO A 124 -1.42 -3.18 9.10
N GLY A 125 -0.65 -2.34 9.78
CA GLY A 125 -0.87 -0.89 9.78
C GLY A 125 -0.82 -0.26 8.39
N GLU A 126 0.12 -0.69 7.53
CA GLU A 126 0.21 -0.23 6.16
C GLU A 126 -1.07 -0.54 5.37
N ILE A 127 -1.57 -1.76 5.50
CA ILE A 127 -2.74 -2.21 4.74
C ILE A 127 -4.03 -1.61 5.28
N ASP A 128 -4.18 -1.51 6.59
CA ASP A 128 -5.33 -0.87 7.24
C ASP A 128 -5.44 0.61 6.87
N ASP A 129 -4.30 1.31 6.77
CA ASP A 129 -4.25 2.71 6.31
C ASP A 129 -4.73 2.86 4.87
N TRP A 130 -4.35 1.95 3.97
CA TRP A 130 -4.85 1.95 2.60
C TRP A 130 -6.35 1.66 2.52
N VAL A 131 -6.85 0.69 3.27
CA VAL A 131 -8.30 0.38 3.34
C VAL A 131 -9.07 1.60 3.83
N ARG A 132 -8.63 2.22 4.93
CA ARG A 132 -9.26 3.41 5.48
C ARG A 132 -9.26 4.58 4.50
N ALA A 133 -8.12 4.89 3.89
CA ALA A 133 -8.01 5.98 2.92
C ALA A 133 -8.93 5.78 1.70
N ASN A 134 -9.05 4.52 1.23
CA ASN A 134 -9.95 4.19 0.12
C ASN A 134 -11.43 4.32 0.51
N GLN A 135 -11.81 3.92 1.72
CA GLN A 135 -13.18 4.07 2.24
C GLN A 135 -13.56 5.53 2.38
N GLU A 136 -12.69 6.35 2.96
CA GLU A 136 -12.89 7.80 3.10
C GLU A 136 -13.06 8.50 1.74
N GLU A 137 -12.29 8.09 0.74
CA GLU A 137 -12.41 8.61 -0.63
C GLU A 137 -13.75 8.21 -1.26
N ALA A 138 -14.15 6.93 -1.12
CA ALA A 138 -15.42 6.42 -1.62
C ALA A 138 -16.61 7.18 -1.00
N ASP A 139 -16.57 7.46 0.28
CA ASP A 139 -17.62 8.21 0.99
C ASP A 139 -17.67 9.68 0.55
N ARG A 140 -16.51 10.31 0.31
CA ARG A 140 -16.46 11.67 -0.26
C ARG A 140 -17.10 11.72 -1.64
N LEU A 141 -16.74 10.80 -2.51
CA LEU A 141 -17.29 10.73 -3.88
C LEU A 141 -18.79 10.45 -3.86
N ARG A 142 -19.26 9.55 -3.00
CA ARG A 142 -20.70 9.27 -2.83
C ARG A 142 -21.45 10.52 -2.39
N SER A 143 -20.95 11.22 -1.38
CA SER A 143 -21.56 12.45 -0.88
C SER A 143 -21.58 13.57 -1.93
N GLN A 144 -20.53 13.66 -2.76
CA GLN A 144 -20.48 14.59 -3.87
C GLN A 144 -21.55 14.25 -4.92
N TRP A 145 -21.61 12.99 -5.33
CA TRP A 145 -22.59 12.50 -6.29
C TRP A 145 -24.03 12.75 -5.82
N GLU A 146 -24.36 12.49 -4.55
CA GLU A 146 -25.68 12.74 -3.98
C GLU A 146 -26.05 14.22 -4.04
N ARG A 147 -25.12 15.14 -3.73
CA ARG A 147 -25.33 16.59 -3.87
C ARG A 147 -25.58 17.00 -5.32
N GLU A 148 -24.82 16.45 -6.26
CA GLU A 148 -25.01 16.70 -7.69
C GLU A 148 -26.39 16.21 -8.16
N GLN A 149 -26.80 15.00 -7.78
CA GLN A 149 -28.12 14.46 -8.10
C GLN A 149 -29.26 15.29 -7.50
N ALA A 150 -29.12 15.78 -6.27
CA ALA A 150 -30.10 16.66 -5.66
C ALA A 150 -30.23 18.00 -6.39
N SER A 151 -29.13 18.50 -6.95
CA SER A 151 -29.13 19.75 -7.74
C SER A 151 -29.80 19.62 -9.11
N LEU A 152 -29.78 18.41 -9.69
CA LEU A 152 -30.41 18.11 -10.97
C LEU A 152 -31.95 17.92 -10.87
N ARG A 153 -32.48 17.69 -9.67
CA ARG A 153 -33.91 17.44 -9.43
C ARG A 153 -34.70 18.70 -9.10
N LYS A 154 -34.07 19.89 -9.09
CA LYS A 154 -34.72 21.21 -8.94
C LYS A 154 -35.13 21.78 -10.29
#